data_e0ed0d7eb28942669b97547a1dc1c79a
#
_entry.id   e0ed0d7eb28942669b97547a1dc1c79a
#
_cell.length_a   1.000
_cell.length_b   1.000
_cell.length_c   1.000
_cell.angle_alpha   90.00
_cell.angle_beta   90.00
_cell.angle_gamma   90.00
#
_symmetry.space_group_name_H-M   'P 1'
#
loop_
_entity.id
_entity.type
_entity.pdbx_description
1 polymer ?
#
loop_
_entity_poly.entity_id
_entity_poly.type
_entity_poly.pdbx_seq_one_letter_code
_entity_poly.pdbx_strand_id
1 'polypeptide(L)'
;MSDLMSDLVSEAPLRLAVIIGSVREGRFGPVVARWFAEQAQQHGAFTVDVIDLADTPLPLELPPVPPALEPDMVRPDGMAGLTRRLGAADAVVVVTPEYNRSFPASLKAAVDWHYTQWQAKPVGFVGYSGGSGGILAMEQLRQVFGELHAHTLRDVVSFPRYYLLFDQDGTLKEPEGPAGAAKVMLDRLLWWGSVLRDARRERPFAAQL
;
A
#
# COMPACT_ATOMS: atom_id res chain seq x y z
N MET A 1 -23.97 5.45 16.02
CA MET A 1 -22.71 5.27 15.26
C MET A 1 -21.75 4.26 15.88
N SER A 2 -21.83 3.96 17.20
CA SER A 2 -21.00 2.94 17.86
C SER A 2 -21.39 1.50 17.50
N ASP A 3 -22.68 1.21 17.29
CA ASP A 3 -23.16 -0.16 17.08
C ASP A 3 -22.84 -0.73 15.69
N LEU A 4 -22.77 0.14 14.65
CA LEU A 4 -22.39 -0.30 13.30
C LEU A 4 -20.89 -0.65 13.17
N MET A 5 -20.04 -0.12 14.05
CA MET A 5 -18.62 -0.49 14.10
C MET A 5 -18.40 -1.80 14.86
N SER A 6 -19.28 -2.15 15.81
CA SER A 6 -19.17 -3.42 16.56
C SER A 6 -19.48 -4.64 15.70
N ASP A 7 -20.38 -4.52 14.75
CA ASP A 7 -20.75 -5.63 13.85
C ASP A 7 -19.66 -5.96 12.81
N LEU A 8 -18.83 -4.97 12.45
CA LEU A 8 -17.67 -5.18 11.56
C LEU A 8 -16.47 -5.86 12.25
N VAL A 9 -16.43 -5.86 13.58
CA VAL A 9 -15.33 -6.45 14.38
C VAL A 9 -15.53 -7.95 14.64
N SER A 10 -16.70 -8.53 14.30
CA SER A 10 -17.01 -9.97 14.49
C SER A 10 -16.29 -10.90 13.48
N GLU A 11 -15.70 -10.38 12.41
CA GLU A 11 -14.93 -11.16 11.43
C GLU A 11 -13.41 -11.10 11.69
N ALA A 12 -12.69 -12.09 11.15
CA ALA A 12 -11.21 -12.11 11.23
C ALA A 12 -10.62 -10.78 10.73
N PRO A 13 -9.56 -10.25 11.40
CA PRO A 13 -8.90 -9.01 11.00
C PRO A 13 -8.54 -8.98 9.51
N LEU A 14 -8.67 -7.82 8.87
CA LEU A 14 -8.24 -7.66 7.48
C LEU A 14 -6.72 -7.78 7.36
N ARG A 15 -6.26 -8.43 6.30
CA ARG A 15 -4.83 -8.48 5.97
C ARG A 15 -4.43 -7.20 5.28
N LEU A 16 -3.59 -6.39 5.93
CA LEU A 16 -3.08 -5.13 5.41
C LEU A 16 -1.63 -5.29 4.95
N ALA A 17 -1.38 -5.19 3.65
CA ALA A 17 -0.04 -5.10 3.12
C ALA A 17 0.46 -3.65 3.17
N VAL A 18 1.57 -3.40 3.86
CA VAL A 18 2.27 -2.10 3.91
C VAL A 18 3.53 -2.20 3.07
N ILE A 19 3.53 -1.59 1.88
CA ILE A 19 4.60 -1.73 0.88
C ILE A 19 5.58 -0.56 0.99
N ILE A 20 6.86 -0.88 1.23
CA ILE A 20 7.97 0.09 1.17
C ILE A 20 8.44 0.19 -0.28
N GLY A 21 8.08 1.29 -0.98
CA GLY A 21 8.30 1.43 -2.41
C GLY A 21 9.74 1.76 -2.83
N SER A 22 10.58 2.32 -1.93
CA SER A 22 11.94 2.74 -2.24
C SER A 22 12.96 1.64 -1.93
N VAL A 23 13.85 1.38 -2.89
CA VAL A 23 15.00 0.46 -2.74
C VAL A 23 16.36 1.20 -2.69
N ARG A 24 16.33 2.53 -2.57
CA ARG A 24 17.52 3.37 -2.51
C ARG A 24 18.34 3.04 -1.26
N GLU A 25 19.67 2.99 -1.36
CA GLU A 25 20.56 2.89 -0.21
C GLU A 25 20.36 4.10 0.73
N GLY A 26 20.35 3.88 2.04
CA GLY A 26 20.06 4.91 3.05
C GLY A 26 18.64 5.50 2.98
N ARG A 27 17.68 4.77 2.38
CA ARG A 27 16.28 5.20 2.25
C ARG A 27 15.60 5.39 3.61
N PHE A 28 14.69 6.33 3.67
CA PHE A 28 13.90 6.63 4.87
C PHE A 28 12.58 5.84 4.95
N GLY A 29 12.20 5.16 3.86
CA GLY A 29 10.96 4.40 3.75
C GLY A 29 10.70 3.42 4.90
N PRO A 30 11.70 2.63 5.37
CA PRO A 30 11.52 1.73 6.50
C PRO A 30 11.11 2.42 7.81
N VAL A 31 11.57 3.65 8.07
CA VAL A 31 11.18 4.43 9.26
C VAL A 31 9.71 4.83 9.17
N VAL A 32 9.29 5.38 8.03
CA VAL A 32 7.89 5.78 7.81
C VAL A 32 6.95 4.58 7.82
N ALA A 33 7.36 3.46 7.21
CA ALA A 33 6.56 2.24 7.17
C ALA A 33 6.39 1.60 8.55
N ARG A 34 7.44 1.58 9.36
CA ARG A 34 7.37 1.10 10.76
C ARG A 34 6.38 1.94 11.57
N TRP A 35 6.51 3.26 11.52
CA TRP A 35 5.59 4.16 12.19
C TRP A 35 4.13 3.89 11.76
N PHE A 36 3.87 3.78 10.45
CA PHE A 36 2.52 3.50 9.98
C PHE A 36 2.01 2.12 10.37
N ALA A 37 2.87 1.10 10.33
CA ALA A 37 2.52 -0.25 10.78
C ALA A 37 2.13 -0.29 12.27
N GLU A 38 2.82 0.48 13.12
CA GLU A 38 2.47 0.66 14.52
C GLU A 38 1.08 1.32 14.69
N GLN A 39 0.74 2.35 13.89
CA GLN A 39 -0.59 2.94 13.89
C GLN A 39 -1.67 1.92 13.49
N ALA A 40 -1.39 1.10 12.46
CA ALA A 40 -2.31 0.06 12.01
C ALA A 40 -2.49 -1.07 13.04
N GLN A 41 -1.42 -1.46 13.75
CA GLN A 41 -1.48 -2.43 14.86
C GLN A 41 -2.29 -1.90 16.04
N GLN A 42 -2.08 -0.63 16.43
CA GLN A 42 -2.83 0.04 17.50
C GLN A 42 -4.31 0.19 17.15
N HIS A 43 -4.65 0.35 15.87
CA HIS A 43 -6.04 0.38 15.40
C HIS A 43 -6.79 -0.94 15.66
N GLY A 44 -6.10 -2.08 15.69
CA GLY A 44 -6.62 -3.38 16.11
C GLY A 44 -7.45 -4.14 15.08
N ALA A 45 -7.81 -3.53 13.93
CA ALA A 45 -8.64 -4.15 12.90
C ALA A 45 -7.84 -4.91 11.82
N PHE A 46 -6.52 -4.88 11.88
CA PHE A 46 -5.65 -5.38 10.82
C PHE A 46 -4.60 -6.38 11.31
N THR A 47 -4.36 -7.42 10.51
CA THR A 47 -3.11 -8.18 10.53
C THR A 47 -2.16 -7.51 9.54
N VAL A 48 -1.11 -6.87 10.05
CA VAL A 48 -0.18 -6.06 9.24
C VAL A 48 0.95 -6.92 8.69
N ASP A 49 1.16 -6.83 7.38
CA ASP A 49 2.26 -7.47 6.65
C ASP A 49 3.11 -6.39 5.96
N VAL A 50 4.31 -6.12 6.49
CA VAL A 50 5.22 -5.12 5.92
C VAL A 50 6.05 -5.75 4.82
N ILE A 51 5.90 -5.27 3.59
CA ILE A 51 6.57 -5.74 2.38
C ILE A 51 7.63 -4.73 1.96
N ASP A 52 8.90 -5.09 2.08
CA ASP A 52 9.99 -4.26 1.58
C ASP A 52 10.37 -4.70 0.15
N LEU A 53 10.24 -3.80 -0.82
CA LEU A 53 10.58 -4.12 -2.21
C LEU A 53 12.09 -4.30 -2.42
N ALA A 54 12.93 -3.86 -1.49
CA ALA A 54 14.36 -4.15 -1.56
C ALA A 54 14.70 -5.63 -1.33
N ASP A 55 13.80 -6.40 -0.73
CA ASP A 55 13.99 -7.82 -0.47
C ASP A 55 13.57 -8.71 -1.66
N THR A 56 13.03 -8.11 -2.74
CA THR A 56 12.52 -8.86 -3.89
C THR A 56 13.20 -8.39 -5.18
N PRO A 57 13.80 -9.28 -5.97
CA PRO A 57 14.24 -8.94 -7.32
C PRO A 57 13.06 -8.50 -8.19
N LEU A 58 13.16 -7.29 -8.75
CA LEU A 58 12.14 -6.68 -9.61
C LEU A 58 12.78 -6.28 -10.94
N PRO A 59 12.92 -7.20 -11.91
CA PRO A 59 13.42 -6.87 -13.23
C PRO A 59 12.57 -5.77 -13.90
N LEU A 60 13.21 -4.84 -14.58
CA LEU A 60 12.51 -3.83 -15.38
C LEU A 60 11.99 -4.38 -16.69
N GLU A 61 12.61 -5.46 -17.20
CA GLU A 61 12.14 -6.17 -18.39
C GLU A 61 10.93 -7.00 -18.02
N LEU A 62 9.80 -6.67 -18.62
CA LEU A 62 8.55 -7.40 -18.47
C LEU A 62 8.49 -8.57 -19.48
N PRO A 63 7.67 -9.59 -19.21
CA PRO A 63 7.47 -10.71 -20.13
C PRO A 63 6.79 -10.26 -21.43
N PRO A 64 6.92 -11.04 -22.53
CA PRO A 64 6.30 -10.71 -23.82
C PRO A 64 4.76 -10.69 -23.76
N VAL A 65 4.17 -11.47 -22.86
CA VAL A 65 2.72 -11.45 -22.59
C VAL A 65 2.48 -10.68 -21.29
N PRO A 66 1.63 -9.65 -21.30
CA PRO A 66 1.33 -8.88 -20.11
C PRO A 66 0.69 -9.73 -19.00
N PRO A 67 0.98 -9.47 -17.70
CA PRO A 67 0.33 -10.17 -16.57
C PRO A 67 -1.20 -10.10 -16.57
N ALA A 68 -1.78 -9.11 -17.24
CA ALA A 68 -3.24 -8.99 -17.44
C ALA A 68 -3.81 -10.14 -18.29
N LEU A 69 -3.07 -10.61 -19.29
CA LEU A 69 -3.47 -11.69 -20.19
C LEU A 69 -3.02 -13.07 -19.72
N GLU A 70 -2.00 -13.13 -18.85
CA GLU A 70 -1.47 -14.37 -18.28
C GLU A 70 -1.25 -14.21 -16.77
N PRO A 71 -2.32 -14.13 -15.97
CA PRO A 71 -2.22 -13.86 -14.52
C PRO A 71 -1.39 -14.87 -13.75
N ASP A 72 -1.42 -16.13 -14.19
CA ASP A 72 -0.71 -17.27 -13.56
C ASP A 72 0.68 -17.52 -14.15
N MET A 73 1.20 -16.58 -14.92
CA MET A 73 2.54 -16.66 -15.52
C MET A 73 3.62 -17.00 -14.51
N VAL A 74 4.66 -17.70 -14.99
CA VAL A 74 5.87 -17.95 -14.20
C VAL A 74 6.63 -16.64 -13.99
N ARG A 75 6.78 -16.23 -12.74
CA ARG A 75 7.50 -15.03 -12.35
C ARG A 75 8.97 -15.34 -12.07
N PRO A 76 9.86 -14.34 -12.17
CA PRO A 76 11.27 -14.49 -11.83
C PRO A 76 11.49 -15.08 -10.43
N ASP A 77 12.60 -15.79 -10.25
CA ASP A 77 12.99 -16.35 -8.97
C ASP A 77 13.00 -15.27 -7.87
N GLY A 78 12.49 -15.65 -6.70
CA GLY A 78 12.35 -14.73 -5.55
C GLY A 78 11.09 -13.87 -5.55
N MET A 79 10.38 -13.72 -6.68
CA MET A 79 9.15 -12.88 -6.74
C MET A 79 7.90 -13.61 -6.23
N ALA A 80 7.88 -14.94 -6.22
CA ALA A 80 6.71 -15.73 -5.80
C ALA A 80 6.22 -15.39 -4.37
N GLY A 81 7.14 -15.01 -3.47
CA GLY A 81 6.82 -14.56 -2.12
C GLY A 81 6.01 -13.26 -2.13
N LEU A 82 6.45 -12.27 -2.90
CA LEU A 82 5.76 -11.00 -3.09
C LEU A 82 4.35 -11.23 -3.68
N THR A 83 4.25 -12.02 -4.74
CA THR A 83 2.97 -12.35 -5.39
C THR A 83 1.95 -12.93 -4.42
N ARG A 84 2.37 -13.90 -3.59
CA ARG A 84 1.48 -14.51 -2.59
C ARG A 84 1.03 -13.50 -1.54
N ARG A 85 1.95 -12.65 -1.03
CA ARG A 85 1.64 -11.63 -0.01
C ARG A 85 0.67 -10.58 -0.55
N LEU A 86 0.91 -10.08 -1.76
CA LEU A 86 0.00 -9.16 -2.44
C LEU A 86 -1.37 -9.80 -2.70
N GLY A 87 -1.39 -11.05 -3.18
CA GLY A 87 -2.63 -11.80 -3.41
C GLY A 87 -3.45 -12.00 -2.14
N ALA A 88 -2.78 -12.29 -1.02
CA ALA A 88 -3.43 -12.54 0.27
C ALA A 88 -3.96 -11.27 0.97
N ALA A 89 -3.51 -10.08 0.57
CA ALA A 89 -3.92 -8.82 1.18
C ALA A 89 -5.40 -8.48 0.86
N ASP A 90 -6.12 -8.00 1.86
CA ASP A 90 -7.47 -7.44 1.72
C ASP A 90 -7.43 -5.95 1.42
N ALA A 91 -6.40 -5.26 1.91
CA ALA A 91 -6.13 -3.84 1.72
C ALA A 91 -4.63 -3.60 1.56
N VAL A 92 -4.26 -2.50 0.92
CA VAL A 92 -2.86 -2.15 0.65
C VAL A 92 -2.59 -0.71 1.10
N VAL A 93 -1.42 -0.48 1.69
CA VAL A 93 -0.86 0.87 1.89
C VAL A 93 0.49 0.93 1.22
N VAL A 94 0.69 1.92 0.37
CA VAL A 94 1.96 2.19 -0.30
C VAL A 94 2.68 3.32 0.41
N VAL A 95 3.86 3.01 0.96
CA VAL A 95 4.78 3.99 1.54
C VAL A 95 5.80 4.39 0.48
N THR A 96 5.73 5.64 0.01
CA THR A 96 6.52 6.08 -1.14
C THR A 96 7.24 7.42 -0.91
N PRO A 97 8.52 7.54 -1.29
CA PRO A 97 9.13 8.84 -1.51
C PRO A 97 8.58 9.48 -2.79
N GLU A 98 8.87 10.77 -2.94
CA GLU A 98 8.72 11.45 -4.21
C GLU A 98 10.09 11.65 -4.86
N TYR A 99 10.30 11.07 -6.03
CA TYR A 99 11.49 11.22 -6.85
C TYR A 99 11.14 11.97 -8.14
N ASN A 100 11.66 13.18 -8.27
CA ASN A 100 11.44 13.99 -9.49
C ASN A 100 9.95 14.12 -9.84
N ARG A 101 9.11 14.43 -8.84
CA ARG A 101 7.64 14.59 -8.94
C ARG A 101 6.87 13.28 -9.21
N SER A 102 7.50 12.11 -9.07
CA SER A 102 6.90 10.80 -9.30
C SER A 102 7.31 9.82 -8.20
N PHE A 103 6.90 8.58 -8.34
CA PHE A 103 7.22 7.46 -7.44
C PHE A 103 8.41 6.64 -7.95
N PRO A 104 9.06 5.81 -7.11
CA PRO A 104 10.23 5.00 -7.50
C PRO A 104 9.92 4.00 -8.61
N ALA A 105 10.92 3.75 -9.49
CA ALA A 105 10.84 2.73 -10.53
C ALA A 105 10.62 1.31 -9.96
N SER A 106 11.18 1.01 -8.77
CA SER A 106 10.95 -0.24 -8.05
C SER A 106 9.46 -0.48 -7.74
N LEU A 107 8.75 0.59 -7.34
CA LEU A 107 7.31 0.50 -7.09
C LEU A 107 6.55 0.26 -8.41
N LYS A 108 6.94 0.96 -9.50
CA LYS A 108 6.33 0.72 -10.82
C LYS A 108 6.56 -0.71 -11.29
N ALA A 109 7.78 -1.23 -11.15
CA ALA A 109 8.09 -2.62 -11.48
C ALA A 109 7.22 -3.60 -10.66
N ALA A 110 7.10 -3.41 -9.34
CA ALA A 110 6.23 -4.24 -8.51
C ALA A 110 4.76 -4.19 -8.97
N VAL A 111 4.29 -3.02 -9.39
CA VAL A 111 2.93 -2.86 -9.90
C VAL A 111 2.74 -3.58 -11.23
N ASP A 112 3.67 -3.43 -12.17
CA ASP A 112 3.56 -3.95 -13.54
C ASP A 112 3.72 -5.48 -13.62
N TRP A 113 4.46 -6.09 -12.69
CA TRP A 113 4.58 -7.55 -12.56
C TRP A 113 3.33 -8.23 -12.00
N HIS A 114 2.33 -7.45 -11.52
CA HIS A 114 1.13 -7.96 -10.87
C HIS A 114 -0.11 -7.26 -11.43
N TYR A 115 -1.20 -8.01 -11.64
CA TYR A 115 -2.46 -7.47 -12.16
C TYR A 115 -3.63 -7.85 -11.23
N THR A 116 -3.96 -9.13 -11.18
CA THR A 116 -5.09 -9.63 -10.38
C THR A 116 -4.92 -9.39 -8.89
N GLN A 117 -3.67 -9.24 -8.42
CA GLN A 117 -3.33 -8.96 -7.02
C GLN A 117 -3.82 -7.60 -6.55
N TRP A 118 -4.09 -6.66 -7.46
CA TRP A 118 -4.56 -5.30 -7.16
C TRP A 118 -6.07 -5.15 -7.26
N GLN A 119 -6.72 -5.99 -8.08
CA GLN A 119 -8.12 -5.86 -8.45
C GLN A 119 -9.07 -5.87 -7.25
N ALA A 120 -10.01 -4.91 -7.26
CA ALA A 120 -11.04 -4.74 -6.24
C ALA A 120 -10.49 -4.70 -4.81
N LYS A 121 -9.33 -4.05 -4.59
CA LYS A 121 -8.74 -3.81 -3.28
C LYS A 121 -8.63 -2.32 -3.00
N PRO A 122 -8.85 -1.87 -1.75
CA PRO A 122 -8.58 -0.48 -1.39
C PRO A 122 -7.09 -0.26 -1.21
N VAL A 123 -6.62 0.89 -1.71
CA VAL A 123 -5.21 1.31 -1.65
C VAL A 123 -5.12 2.69 -1.00
N GLY A 124 -4.43 2.78 0.13
CA GLY A 124 -4.04 4.01 0.81
C GLY A 124 -2.59 4.40 0.50
N PHE A 125 -2.26 5.68 0.69
CA PHE A 125 -0.92 6.18 0.41
C PHE A 125 -0.33 6.91 1.61
N VAL A 126 0.94 6.63 1.89
CA VAL A 126 1.78 7.36 2.84
C VAL A 126 2.99 7.89 2.09
N GLY A 127 3.07 9.21 1.95
CA GLY A 127 4.12 9.87 1.18
C GLY A 127 5.09 10.63 2.06
N TYR A 128 6.34 10.74 1.59
CA TYR A 128 7.36 11.57 2.22
C TYR A 128 8.30 12.18 1.18
N SER A 129 8.68 13.44 1.38
CA SER A 129 9.66 14.11 0.52
C SER A 129 10.25 15.36 1.18
N GLY A 130 11.26 15.95 0.55
CA GLY A 130 11.85 17.22 0.99
C GLY A 130 10.96 18.44 0.81
N GLY A 131 9.94 18.39 -0.03
CA GLY A 131 9.05 19.50 -0.36
C GLY A 131 7.57 19.13 -0.18
N SER A 132 7.00 18.48 -1.16
CA SER A 132 5.56 18.18 -1.29
C SER A 132 5.02 17.13 -0.31
N GLY A 133 5.88 16.43 0.46
CA GLY A 133 5.44 15.32 1.33
C GLY A 133 5.00 14.07 0.56
N GLY A 134 5.36 13.96 -0.72
CA GLY A 134 5.01 12.81 -1.56
C GLY A 134 3.69 12.95 -2.31
N ILE A 135 2.99 14.10 -2.20
CA ILE A 135 1.66 14.30 -2.80
C ILE A 135 1.68 14.06 -4.32
N LEU A 136 2.71 14.54 -5.03
CA LEU A 136 2.76 14.40 -6.49
C LEU A 136 2.95 12.95 -6.93
N ALA A 137 3.73 12.17 -6.17
CA ALA A 137 3.88 10.74 -6.42
C ALA A 137 2.55 10.00 -6.16
N MET A 138 1.85 10.34 -5.06
CA MET A 138 0.58 9.72 -4.70
C MET A 138 -0.51 10.01 -5.75
N GLU A 139 -0.59 11.22 -6.29
CA GLU A 139 -1.57 11.56 -7.33
C GLU A 139 -1.33 10.78 -8.64
N GLN A 140 -0.08 10.54 -9.02
CA GLN A 140 0.24 9.68 -10.16
C GLN A 140 -0.12 8.21 -9.88
N LEU A 141 0.14 7.73 -8.65
CA LEU A 141 -0.24 6.36 -8.25
C LEU A 141 -1.75 6.13 -8.29
N ARG A 142 -2.57 7.16 -8.02
CA ARG A 142 -4.04 7.04 -8.16
C ARG A 142 -4.45 6.64 -9.57
N GLN A 143 -3.83 7.22 -10.58
CA GLN A 143 -4.11 6.88 -11.98
C GLN A 143 -3.67 5.46 -12.29
N VAL A 144 -2.47 5.07 -11.84
CA VAL A 144 -1.91 3.73 -12.06
C VAL A 144 -2.80 2.66 -11.43
N PHE A 145 -3.17 2.81 -10.16
CA PHE A 145 -4.02 1.85 -9.45
C PHE A 145 -5.46 1.85 -9.94
N GLY A 146 -5.95 2.98 -10.45
CA GLY A 146 -7.26 3.07 -11.11
C GLY A 146 -7.33 2.17 -12.35
N GLU A 147 -6.27 2.16 -13.18
CA GLU A 147 -6.16 1.28 -14.35
C GLU A 147 -6.17 -0.22 -13.96
N LEU A 148 -5.68 -0.54 -12.77
CA LEU A 148 -5.65 -1.91 -12.26
C LEU A 148 -6.91 -2.32 -11.49
N HIS A 149 -8.01 -1.56 -11.64
CA HIS A 149 -9.29 -1.78 -10.94
C HIS A 149 -9.17 -1.80 -9.41
N ALA A 150 -8.16 -1.13 -8.85
CA ALA A 150 -8.06 -0.89 -7.42
C ALA A 150 -8.83 0.36 -7.01
N HIS A 151 -9.31 0.41 -5.78
CA HIS A 151 -9.98 1.60 -5.23
C HIS A 151 -8.99 2.43 -4.40
N THR A 152 -8.53 3.57 -4.93
CA THR A 152 -7.61 4.44 -4.19
C THR A 152 -8.37 5.35 -3.22
N LEU A 153 -7.92 5.39 -1.96
CA LEU A 153 -8.53 6.26 -0.95
C LEU A 153 -8.19 7.73 -1.20
N ARG A 154 -9.15 8.62 -0.91
CA ARG A 154 -8.91 10.07 -0.91
C ARG A 154 -7.91 10.47 0.18
N ASP A 155 -8.09 9.93 1.38
CA ASP A 155 -7.32 10.29 2.57
C ASP A 155 -5.89 9.70 2.48
N VAL A 156 -4.90 10.54 2.82
CA VAL A 156 -3.47 10.17 2.75
C VAL A 156 -2.74 10.62 4.01
N VAL A 157 -1.58 10.02 4.27
CA VAL A 157 -0.62 10.56 5.23
C VAL A 157 0.57 11.14 4.46
N SER A 158 0.98 12.36 4.80
CA SER A 158 2.01 13.10 4.08
C SER A 158 3.04 13.67 5.05
N PHE A 159 4.33 13.47 4.75
CA PHE A 159 5.45 13.97 5.54
C PHE A 159 6.33 14.93 4.71
N PRO A 160 5.94 16.20 4.57
CA PRO A 160 6.79 17.21 3.95
C PRO A 160 8.00 17.48 4.86
N ARG A 161 9.18 17.65 4.27
CA ARG A 161 10.43 17.84 5.01
C ARG A 161 10.62 16.80 6.10
N TYR A 162 10.36 15.51 5.80
CA TYR A 162 10.36 14.38 6.73
C TYR A 162 11.58 14.35 7.65
N TYR A 163 12.77 14.75 7.18
CA TYR A 163 14.02 14.80 7.93
C TYR A 163 14.00 15.80 9.11
N LEU A 164 13.03 16.69 9.19
CA LEU A 164 12.81 17.59 10.33
C LEU A 164 11.77 17.03 11.31
N LEU A 165 10.89 16.14 10.84
CA LEU A 165 9.75 15.63 11.59
C LEU A 165 10.11 14.44 12.47
N PHE A 166 11.11 13.67 12.06
CA PHE A 166 11.58 12.52 12.82
C PHE A 166 12.91 12.84 13.51
N ASP A 167 13.14 12.27 14.67
CA ASP A 167 14.43 12.30 15.34
C ASP A 167 15.41 11.23 14.82
N GLN A 168 16.57 11.13 15.45
CA GLN A 168 17.61 10.18 15.02
C GLN A 168 17.21 8.71 15.21
N ASP A 169 16.32 8.43 16.17
CA ASP A 169 15.81 7.09 16.45
C ASP A 169 14.63 6.72 15.54
N GLY A 170 14.18 7.67 14.72
CA GLY A 170 13.04 7.50 13.83
C GLY A 170 11.68 7.70 14.52
N THR A 171 11.66 8.34 15.68
CA THR A 171 10.44 8.73 16.40
C THR A 171 9.89 10.03 15.83
N LEU A 172 8.59 10.09 15.60
CA LEU A 172 7.91 11.30 15.12
C LEU A 172 7.76 12.30 16.26
N LYS A 173 8.30 13.52 16.10
CA LYS A 173 8.35 14.56 17.16
C LYS A 173 6.97 15.10 17.53
N GLU A 174 6.09 15.27 16.53
CA GLU A 174 4.73 15.81 16.70
C GLU A 174 3.75 14.81 16.09
N PRO A 175 3.35 13.73 16.80
CA PRO A 175 2.62 12.63 16.22
C PRO A 175 1.11 12.91 16.00
N GLU A 176 0.50 13.88 16.70
CA GLU A 176 -0.96 14.03 16.76
C GLU A 176 -1.60 14.24 15.39
N GLY A 177 -1.03 15.11 14.55
CA GLY A 177 -1.53 15.38 13.20
C GLY A 177 -1.44 14.16 12.29
N PRO A 178 -0.24 13.61 12.08
CA PRO A 178 -0.07 12.39 11.28
C PRO A 178 -0.84 11.17 11.82
N ALA A 179 -0.91 10.99 13.15
CA ALA A 179 -1.67 9.89 13.75
C ALA A 179 -3.18 10.05 13.51
N GLY A 180 -3.70 11.27 13.58
CA GLY A 180 -5.09 11.58 13.22
C GLY A 180 -5.38 11.25 11.75
N ALA A 181 -4.48 11.64 10.82
CA ALA A 181 -4.60 11.31 9.40
C ALA A 181 -4.52 9.80 9.15
N ALA A 182 -3.60 9.09 9.82
CA ALA A 182 -3.48 7.65 9.74
C ALA A 182 -4.75 6.95 10.23
N LYS A 183 -5.32 7.39 11.37
CA LYS A 183 -6.57 6.84 11.89
C LYS A 183 -7.72 6.98 10.88
N VAL A 184 -7.91 8.16 10.29
CA VAL A 184 -8.95 8.39 9.28
C VAL A 184 -8.74 7.45 8.08
N MET A 185 -7.52 7.31 7.59
CA MET A 185 -7.21 6.41 6.47
C MET A 185 -7.47 4.94 6.84
N LEU A 186 -7.09 4.51 8.05
CA LEU A 186 -7.32 3.15 8.54
C LEU A 186 -8.82 2.84 8.69
N ASP A 187 -9.62 3.77 9.23
CA ASP A 187 -11.09 3.63 9.29
C ASP A 187 -11.68 3.43 7.88
N ARG A 188 -11.19 4.15 6.87
CA ARG A 188 -11.63 3.99 5.47
C ARG A 188 -11.15 2.69 4.84
N LEU A 189 -9.89 2.29 5.11
CA LEU A 189 -9.37 1.00 4.68
C LEU A 189 -10.17 -0.17 5.28
N LEU A 190 -10.59 -0.07 6.53
CA LEU A 190 -11.44 -1.07 7.17
C LEU A 190 -12.77 -1.20 6.45
N TRP A 191 -13.46 -0.08 6.24
CA TRP A 191 -14.77 -0.10 5.58
C TRP A 191 -14.69 -0.66 4.15
N TRP A 192 -13.82 -0.08 3.31
CA TRP A 192 -13.67 -0.53 1.93
C TRP A 192 -13.09 -1.94 1.83
N GLY A 193 -12.14 -2.27 2.69
CA GLY A 193 -11.51 -3.59 2.73
C GLY A 193 -12.50 -4.70 3.05
N SER A 194 -13.39 -4.50 4.03
CA SER A 194 -14.44 -5.44 4.38
C SER A 194 -15.42 -5.63 3.23
N VAL A 195 -15.98 -4.53 2.70
CA VAL A 195 -16.96 -4.59 1.60
C VAL A 195 -16.37 -5.26 0.36
N LEU A 196 -15.16 -4.87 -0.05
CA LEU A 196 -14.53 -5.43 -1.26
C LEU A 196 -14.05 -6.86 -1.05
N ARG A 197 -13.59 -7.24 0.15
CA ARG A 197 -13.27 -8.63 0.49
C ARG A 197 -14.49 -9.53 0.35
N ASP A 198 -15.61 -9.11 0.92
CA ASP A 198 -16.84 -9.89 0.89
C ASP A 198 -17.39 -9.98 -0.53
N ALA A 199 -17.38 -8.88 -1.29
CA ALA A 199 -17.75 -8.87 -2.69
C ALA A 199 -16.89 -9.83 -3.54
N ARG A 200 -15.56 -9.88 -3.31
CA ARG A 200 -14.65 -10.82 -4.00
C ARG A 200 -14.91 -12.27 -3.63
N ARG A 201 -15.34 -12.56 -2.38
CA ARG A 201 -15.68 -13.91 -1.93
C ARG A 201 -16.98 -14.40 -2.54
N GLU A 202 -17.99 -13.54 -2.63
CA GLU A 202 -19.30 -13.88 -3.19
C GLU A 202 -19.26 -13.92 -4.73
N ARG A 203 -18.54 -12.98 -5.32
CA ARG A 203 -18.45 -12.79 -6.78
C ARG A 203 -17.00 -12.46 -7.14
N PRO A 204 -16.19 -13.46 -7.52
CA PRO A 204 -14.81 -13.21 -7.94
C PRO A 204 -14.74 -12.11 -8.99
N PHE A 205 -13.84 -11.13 -8.77
CA PHE A 205 -13.66 -10.03 -9.71
C PHE A 205 -12.96 -10.60 -10.96
N ALA A 206 -13.72 -10.71 -12.04
CA ALA A 206 -13.19 -11.06 -13.37
C ALA A 206 -13.17 -9.78 -14.20
N ALA A 207 -11.97 -9.22 -14.45
CA ALA A 207 -11.81 -8.22 -15.48
C ALA A 207 -12.03 -8.94 -16.81
N GLN A 208 -13.10 -8.61 -17.53
CA GLN A 208 -13.23 -8.96 -18.93
C GLN A 208 -12.37 -7.95 -19.71
N LEU A 209 -11.28 -8.42 -20.27
CA LEU A 209 -10.45 -7.68 -21.23
C LEU A 209 -11.11 -7.70 -22.61
#